data_0cf5ec923cd028e2f1bb42f8b2b60ac2
#
_entry.id   0cf5ec923cd028e2f1bb42f8b2b60ac2
#
_cell.length_a   1.000
_cell.length_b   1.000
_cell.length_c   1.000
_cell.angle_alpha   90.00
_cell.angle_beta   90.00
_cell.angle_gamma   90.00
#
_symmetry.space_group_name_H-M   'P 1'
#
loop_
_entity.id
_entity.type
_entity.pdbx_description
1 polymer ?
#
loop_
_entity_poly.entity_id
_entity_poly.type
_entity_poly.pdbx_seq_one_letter_code
_entity_poly.pdbx_strand_id
1 'polypeptide(L)'
;MNGIVLLVISIAVLVCGYIFYGRYLCKKWGVGELNEATPAHTMEDGIDYVPAKAPVLMGHHFSSIAGAGPFTGPINAAALGFGWGAIALWILVGGIFFGGVHDFGALFASLRHGGKSIGEIISANMSKRAKRLFIIFAYLTLILVVAAFASIVAGTFAATFDASGAVDVAASTANARVAMVSFLFIVIAIVFGFAVYRRNMPIGISSVVGVLAIVAIIAIGMNWHPIYLSSNTWMLIVGIYIAVASIAPVWILLQPRDYLSSFLLYAMLGLALVAVVKGNPSLDSMPILNTVGNQTPVFPVLFTTIACGAISGFHSLISSGTTSKQLDKESDAKPIAYGGMLLECVLAILTLCAVAYAYTWNAANPDAKLTGATAIFGGGIAGMIDPSRGSVYEILYTLLVLTYSAFCLTSLDTATRLGRFMFQEFWLDGTKGETHENVTGYKKFLSNPYVATGITVVLGVMLGLNGYAKIWALFGSANQLLAGLALLAVATWLGNAGKDNKMFLIPMGFMLVVTIASLIINTKDQFVKIAAGGADWGPWAQAIIGILLVVLAVVLAIEGVTTIVNQKNKAKA
;
A
#
# COMPACT_ATOMS: atom_id res chain seq x y z
N MET A 1 -24.29 -16.23 8.77
CA MET A 1 -22.99 -16.09 9.50
C MET A 1 -22.87 -14.66 9.99
N ASN A 2 -22.27 -14.41 11.16
CA ASN A 2 -22.12 -13.06 11.70
C ASN A 2 -20.65 -12.60 11.75
N GLY A 3 -20.44 -11.28 11.91
CA GLY A 3 -19.12 -10.65 11.84
C GLY A 3 -18.14 -11.13 12.92
N ILE A 4 -18.62 -11.42 14.14
CA ILE A 4 -17.75 -11.94 15.21
C ILE A 4 -17.19 -13.31 14.82
N VAL A 5 -18.01 -14.20 14.29
CA VAL A 5 -17.59 -15.56 13.90
C VAL A 5 -16.58 -15.48 12.75
N LEU A 6 -16.85 -14.64 11.73
CA LEU A 6 -15.88 -14.41 10.64
C LEU A 6 -14.56 -13.90 11.18
N LEU A 7 -14.58 -12.90 12.05
CA LEU A 7 -13.38 -12.28 12.62
C LEU A 7 -12.55 -13.26 13.44
N VAL A 8 -13.20 -14.02 14.36
CA VAL A 8 -12.51 -14.99 15.23
C VAL A 8 -11.88 -16.11 14.41
N ILE A 9 -12.61 -16.67 13.43
CA ILE A 9 -12.06 -17.71 12.54
C ILE A 9 -10.89 -17.13 11.74
N SER A 10 -11.03 -15.93 11.19
CA SER A 10 -9.98 -15.31 10.39
C SER A 10 -8.71 -15.05 11.21
N ILE A 11 -8.84 -14.49 12.42
CA ILE A 11 -7.70 -14.27 13.33
C ILE A 11 -7.04 -15.60 13.69
N ALA A 12 -7.81 -16.62 14.03
CA ALA A 12 -7.28 -17.94 14.37
C ALA A 12 -6.47 -18.55 13.20
N VAL A 13 -7.00 -18.48 11.96
CA VAL A 13 -6.32 -18.94 10.75
C VAL A 13 -5.04 -18.16 10.49
N LEU A 14 -5.06 -16.82 10.60
CA LEU A 14 -3.88 -15.97 10.42
C LEU A 14 -2.81 -16.23 11.49
N VAL A 15 -3.20 -16.39 12.75
CA VAL A 15 -2.27 -16.76 13.85
C VAL A 15 -1.65 -18.13 13.61
N CYS A 16 -2.44 -19.12 13.18
CA CYS A 16 -1.90 -20.43 12.77
C CYS A 16 -0.90 -20.28 11.61
N GLY A 17 -1.22 -19.48 10.60
CA GLY A 17 -0.31 -19.15 9.50
C GLY A 17 1.01 -18.53 10.00
N TYR A 18 0.93 -17.56 10.91
CA TYR A 18 2.11 -16.92 11.51
C TYR A 18 2.99 -17.91 12.29
N ILE A 19 2.37 -18.73 13.13
CA ILE A 19 3.10 -19.66 14.00
C ILE A 19 3.69 -20.82 13.19
N PHE A 20 2.89 -21.52 12.41
CA PHE A 20 3.32 -22.74 11.74
C PHE A 20 4.04 -22.45 10.43
N TYR A 21 3.39 -21.74 9.50
CA TYR A 21 3.96 -21.50 8.19
C TYR A 21 5.10 -20.48 8.23
N GLY A 22 4.97 -19.42 9.02
CA GLY A 22 6.06 -18.46 9.22
C GLY A 22 7.31 -19.08 9.87
N ARG A 23 7.17 -20.04 10.82
CA ARG A 23 8.32 -20.80 11.37
C ARG A 23 8.93 -21.73 10.33
N TYR A 24 8.09 -22.38 9.52
CA TYR A 24 8.56 -23.21 8.42
C TYR A 24 9.43 -22.42 7.45
N LEU A 25 9.01 -21.21 7.06
CA LEU A 25 9.78 -20.32 6.17
C LEU A 25 11.12 -19.93 6.81
N CYS A 26 11.13 -19.49 8.08
CA CYS A 26 12.37 -19.14 8.79
C CYS A 26 13.38 -20.29 8.77
N LYS A 27 12.92 -21.52 9.07
CA LYS A 27 13.78 -22.72 9.06
C LYS A 27 14.30 -23.05 7.66
N LYS A 28 13.46 -22.90 6.63
CA LYS A 28 13.84 -23.22 5.24
C LYS A 28 14.84 -22.20 4.66
N TRP A 29 14.75 -20.96 5.07
CA TRP A 29 15.62 -19.89 4.55
C TRP A 29 16.87 -19.68 5.40
N GLY A 30 16.90 -20.20 6.64
CA GLY A 30 18.00 -19.99 7.59
C GLY A 30 18.00 -18.58 8.15
N VAL A 31 16.82 -18.07 8.52
CA VAL A 31 16.67 -16.73 9.11
C VAL A 31 17.18 -16.73 10.54
N GLY A 32 18.11 -15.81 10.85
CA GLY A 32 18.76 -15.72 12.17
C GLY A 32 19.92 -16.70 12.37
N GLU A 33 20.32 -17.46 11.35
CA GLU A 33 21.47 -18.36 11.41
C GLU A 33 22.82 -17.63 11.23
N LEU A 34 22.81 -16.47 10.59
CA LEU A 34 24.01 -15.62 10.48
C LEU A 34 24.02 -14.64 11.64
N ASN A 35 25.04 -14.74 12.50
CA ASN A 35 25.34 -13.78 13.56
C ASN A 35 26.01 -12.49 12.99
N GLU A 36 25.62 -12.07 11.81
CA GLU A 36 26.14 -10.88 11.17
C GLU A 36 25.26 -9.67 11.47
N ALA A 37 25.90 -8.51 11.60
CA ALA A 37 25.19 -7.25 11.72
C ALA A 37 24.38 -6.96 10.46
N THR A 38 23.17 -6.43 10.63
CA THR A 38 22.29 -6.09 9.49
C THR A 38 22.86 -4.91 8.68
N PRO A 39 22.41 -4.71 7.45
CA PRO A 39 22.81 -3.54 6.65
C PRO A 39 22.57 -2.20 7.34
N ALA A 40 21.57 -2.11 8.22
CA ALA A 40 21.30 -0.92 9.01
C ALA A 40 22.53 -0.49 9.86
N HIS A 41 23.32 -1.46 10.35
CA HIS A 41 24.55 -1.21 11.12
C HIS A 41 25.80 -1.15 10.24
N THR A 42 25.93 -2.08 9.25
CA THR A 42 27.15 -2.17 8.46
C THR A 42 27.29 -1.06 7.42
N MET A 43 26.19 -0.43 7.05
CA MET A 43 26.13 0.63 6.05
C MET A 43 25.50 1.91 6.60
N GLU A 44 25.49 2.09 7.91
CA GLU A 44 24.87 3.23 8.61
C GLU A 44 25.39 4.57 8.02
N ASP A 45 24.49 5.38 7.47
CA ASP A 45 24.77 6.68 6.87
C ASP A 45 24.01 7.83 7.55
N GLY A 46 23.15 7.52 8.52
CA GLY A 46 22.33 8.50 9.23
C GLY A 46 21.23 9.15 8.36
N ILE A 47 21.01 8.67 7.15
CA ILE A 47 20.02 9.21 6.19
C ILE A 47 19.00 8.14 5.80
N ASP A 48 19.43 7.05 5.21
CA ASP A 48 18.60 5.91 4.76
C ASP A 48 18.87 4.65 5.60
N TYR A 49 20.14 4.39 5.94
CA TYR A 49 20.57 3.29 6.77
C TYR A 49 20.68 3.76 8.23
N VAL A 50 19.63 3.50 8.99
CA VAL A 50 19.52 3.91 10.40
C VAL A 50 18.86 2.80 11.20
N PRO A 51 19.57 2.11 12.12
CA PRO A 51 18.98 1.03 12.89
C PRO A 51 17.81 1.53 13.75
N ALA A 52 16.67 0.83 13.65
CA ALA A 52 15.46 1.14 14.39
C ALA A 52 15.00 -0.06 15.23
N LYS A 53 14.56 0.20 16.46
CA LYS A 53 14.00 -0.85 17.33
C LYS A 53 12.77 -1.49 16.69
N ALA A 54 12.61 -2.81 16.85
CA ALA A 54 11.55 -3.58 16.23
C ALA A 54 10.13 -2.98 16.36
N PRO A 55 9.66 -2.46 17.52
CA PRO A 55 8.33 -1.86 17.61
C PRO A 55 8.19 -0.58 16.78
N VAL A 56 9.24 0.24 16.69
CA VAL A 56 9.25 1.47 15.88
C VAL A 56 9.24 1.11 14.41
N LEU A 57 10.09 0.16 14.01
CA LEU A 57 10.16 -0.30 12.63
C LEU A 57 8.88 -1.02 12.19
N MET A 58 8.24 -1.80 13.09
CA MET A 58 6.93 -2.41 12.83
C MET A 58 5.86 -1.34 12.57
N GLY A 59 5.82 -0.27 13.38
CA GLY A 59 4.90 0.85 13.17
C GLY A 59 5.13 1.55 11.84
N HIS A 60 6.39 1.85 11.49
CA HIS A 60 6.76 2.45 10.22
C HIS A 60 6.43 1.54 9.02
N HIS A 61 6.84 0.27 9.08
CA HIS A 61 6.58 -0.70 8.02
C HIS A 61 5.08 -0.89 7.79
N PHE A 62 4.32 -1.15 8.87
CA PHE A 62 2.88 -1.38 8.79
C PHE A 62 2.11 -0.16 8.29
N SER A 63 2.46 1.06 8.76
CA SER A 63 1.85 2.30 8.25
C SER A 63 2.14 2.53 6.76
N SER A 64 3.31 2.09 6.29
CA SER A 64 3.72 2.25 4.88
C SER A 64 3.03 1.25 3.95
N ILE A 65 2.82 -0.01 4.40
CA ILE A 65 2.16 -1.04 3.60
C ILE A 65 0.64 -0.90 3.61
N ALA A 66 0.03 -0.63 4.78
CA ALA A 66 -1.42 -0.56 4.99
C ALA A 66 -2.05 0.73 4.43
N GLY A 67 -1.76 1.08 3.16
CA GLY A 67 -2.36 2.23 2.47
C GLY A 67 -3.87 2.09 2.27
N ALA A 68 -4.37 2.54 1.11
CA ALA A 68 -5.79 2.44 0.77
C ALA A 68 -6.28 1.00 0.52
N GLY A 69 -5.37 0.08 0.20
CA GLY A 69 -5.68 -1.26 -0.32
C GLY A 69 -6.56 -2.14 0.57
N PRO A 70 -6.23 -2.35 1.86
CA PRO A 70 -7.01 -3.22 2.74
C PRO A 70 -8.42 -2.68 3.04
N PHE A 71 -8.65 -1.38 2.83
CA PHE A 71 -9.97 -0.77 2.92
C PHE A 71 -10.72 -0.86 1.58
N THR A 72 -10.11 -0.34 0.53
CA THR A 72 -10.74 -0.16 -0.78
C THR A 72 -10.95 -1.50 -1.51
N GLY A 73 -10.04 -2.47 -1.31
CA GLY A 73 -10.10 -3.78 -1.96
C GLY A 73 -11.39 -4.54 -1.66
N PRO A 74 -11.69 -4.87 -0.39
CA PRO A 74 -12.91 -5.58 -0.01
C PRO A 74 -14.20 -4.82 -0.37
N ILE A 75 -14.19 -3.47 -0.24
CA ILE A 75 -15.32 -2.61 -0.59
C ILE A 75 -15.61 -2.68 -2.09
N ASN A 76 -14.58 -2.51 -2.92
CA ASN A 76 -14.74 -2.56 -4.38
C ASN A 76 -15.11 -3.97 -4.85
N ALA A 77 -14.56 -5.02 -4.23
CA ALA A 77 -14.92 -6.40 -4.56
C ALA A 77 -16.41 -6.67 -4.27
N ALA A 78 -16.92 -6.21 -3.14
CA ALA A 78 -18.34 -6.32 -2.80
C ALA A 78 -19.21 -5.48 -3.76
N ALA A 79 -18.77 -4.27 -4.11
CA ALA A 79 -19.46 -3.41 -5.09
C ALA A 79 -19.52 -4.02 -6.49
N LEU A 80 -18.53 -4.83 -6.87
CA LEU A 80 -18.52 -5.63 -8.10
C LEU A 80 -19.39 -6.89 -8.02
N GLY A 81 -20.03 -7.14 -6.87
CA GLY A 81 -20.95 -8.25 -6.67
C GLY A 81 -20.32 -9.53 -6.14
N PHE A 82 -19.04 -9.51 -5.75
CA PHE A 82 -18.41 -10.66 -5.11
C PHE A 82 -18.91 -10.85 -3.68
N GLY A 83 -19.10 -12.11 -3.29
CA GLY A 83 -19.61 -12.47 -1.98
C GLY A 83 -18.54 -12.46 -0.88
N TRP A 84 -19.01 -12.33 0.36
CA TRP A 84 -18.14 -12.25 1.55
C TRP A 84 -17.21 -13.47 1.70
N GLY A 85 -17.69 -14.68 1.34
CA GLY A 85 -16.89 -15.91 1.46
C GLY A 85 -15.73 -15.93 0.46
N ALA A 86 -15.97 -15.53 -0.80
CA ALA A 86 -14.92 -15.41 -1.82
C ALA A 86 -13.87 -14.36 -1.43
N ILE A 87 -14.33 -13.20 -0.93
CA ILE A 87 -13.47 -12.11 -0.46
C ILE A 87 -12.61 -12.57 0.72
N ALA A 88 -13.23 -13.15 1.77
CA ALA A 88 -12.52 -13.61 2.97
C ALA A 88 -11.54 -14.74 2.66
N LEU A 89 -11.92 -15.70 1.82
CA LEU A 89 -11.04 -16.80 1.41
C LEU A 89 -9.78 -16.28 0.72
N TRP A 90 -9.93 -15.33 -0.21
CA TRP A 90 -8.77 -14.75 -0.89
C TRP A 90 -7.89 -13.93 0.06
N ILE A 91 -8.46 -13.16 0.98
CA ILE A 91 -7.68 -12.44 2.01
C ILE A 91 -6.85 -13.42 2.85
N LEU A 92 -7.45 -14.50 3.33
CA LEU A 92 -6.77 -15.45 4.22
C LEU A 92 -5.72 -16.29 3.49
N VAL A 93 -6.08 -16.93 2.38
CA VAL A 93 -5.16 -17.77 1.61
C VAL A 93 -4.08 -16.92 0.94
N GLY A 94 -4.48 -15.80 0.33
CA GLY A 94 -3.58 -14.84 -0.30
C GLY A 94 -2.60 -14.24 0.72
N GLY A 95 -3.09 -13.80 1.88
CA GLY A 95 -2.24 -13.23 2.92
C GLY A 95 -1.20 -14.20 3.48
N ILE A 96 -1.58 -15.44 3.78
CA ILE A 96 -0.68 -16.43 4.38
C ILE A 96 0.34 -16.97 3.37
N PHE A 97 -0.13 -17.42 2.20
CA PHE A 97 0.70 -18.20 1.27
C PHE A 97 1.27 -17.37 0.11
N PHE A 98 0.77 -16.17 -0.10
CA PHE A 98 1.22 -15.27 -1.17
C PHE A 98 1.83 -13.99 -0.59
N GLY A 99 1.04 -13.11 0.03
CA GLY A 99 1.49 -11.82 0.53
C GLY A 99 2.55 -11.92 1.62
N GLY A 100 2.32 -12.74 2.64
CA GLY A 100 3.31 -12.93 3.70
C GLY A 100 4.62 -13.54 3.20
N VAL A 101 4.55 -14.52 2.28
CA VAL A 101 5.75 -15.09 1.64
C VAL A 101 6.47 -14.05 0.79
N HIS A 102 5.72 -13.23 0.07
CA HIS A 102 6.23 -12.15 -0.77
C HIS A 102 6.96 -11.09 0.07
N ASP A 103 6.31 -10.55 1.09
CA ASP A 103 6.84 -9.44 1.89
C ASP A 103 8.07 -9.88 2.70
N PHE A 104 7.98 -11.04 3.34
CA PHE A 104 9.07 -11.62 4.11
C PHE A 104 10.24 -12.03 3.21
N GLY A 105 9.94 -12.64 2.05
CA GLY A 105 10.95 -13.00 1.05
C GLY A 105 11.69 -11.80 0.48
N ALA A 106 10.97 -10.72 0.15
CA ALA A 106 11.55 -9.49 -0.35
C ALA A 106 12.45 -8.80 0.68
N LEU A 107 12.00 -8.72 1.95
CA LEU A 107 12.80 -8.18 3.05
C LEU A 107 14.07 -9.02 3.26
N PHE A 108 13.92 -10.34 3.36
CA PHE A 108 15.03 -11.25 3.62
C PHE A 108 16.06 -11.26 2.48
N ALA A 109 15.60 -11.26 1.22
CA ALA A 109 16.48 -11.15 0.06
C ALA A 109 17.27 -9.83 0.07
N SER A 110 16.61 -8.72 0.41
CA SER A 110 17.27 -7.42 0.50
C SER A 110 18.31 -7.36 1.61
N LEU A 111 18.03 -7.93 2.79
CA LEU A 111 19.01 -8.05 3.89
C LEU A 111 20.28 -8.77 3.43
N ARG A 112 20.13 -9.88 2.70
CA ARG A 112 21.25 -10.68 2.16
C ARG A 112 21.99 -10.01 1.01
N HIS A 113 21.46 -8.92 0.47
CA HIS A 113 22.09 -8.10 -0.57
C HIS A 113 22.49 -6.71 -0.08
N GLY A 114 22.72 -6.54 1.22
CA GLY A 114 23.16 -5.26 1.80
C GLY A 114 22.08 -4.15 1.76
N GLY A 115 20.80 -4.51 1.93
CA GLY A 115 19.70 -3.55 1.90
C GLY A 115 19.35 -3.02 0.50
N LYS A 116 19.77 -3.73 -0.57
CA LYS A 116 19.53 -3.31 -1.97
C LYS A 116 18.08 -3.55 -2.39
N SER A 117 17.63 -2.77 -3.39
CA SER A 117 16.30 -2.88 -3.98
C SER A 117 16.07 -4.23 -4.69
N ILE A 118 14.79 -4.61 -4.88
CA ILE A 118 14.43 -5.79 -5.69
C ILE A 118 15.02 -5.70 -7.11
N GLY A 119 15.13 -4.50 -7.68
CA GLY A 119 15.78 -4.28 -8.98
C GLY A 119 17.23 -4.71 -9.00
N GLU A 120 18.00 -4.39 -7.96
CA GLU A 120 19.39 -4.83 -7.82
C GLU A 120 19.49 -6.34 -7.59
N ILE A 121 18.55 -6.94 -6.84
CA ILE A 121 18.47 -8.39 -6.64
C ILE A 121 18.23 -9.10 -7.98
N ILE A 122 17.35 -8.56 -8.83
CA ILE A 122 17.12 -9.05 -10.20
C ILE A 122 18.42 -8.95 -11.02
N SER A 123 19.11 -7.83 -10.94
CA SER A 123 20.40 -7.64 -11.66
C SER A 123 21.44 -8.69 -11.29
N ALA A 124 21.56 -8.96 -9.99
CA ALA A 124 22.54 -9.90 -9.46
C ALA A 124 22.22 -11.36 -9.77
N ASN A 125 20.95 -11.71 -9.92
CA ASN A 125 20.49 -13.11 -10.01
C ASN A 125 19.91 -13.50 -11.39
N MET A 126 19.59 -12.52 -12.25
CA MET A 126 19.05 -12.75 -13.59
C MET A 126 19.94 -12.08 -14.65
N SER A 127 19.64 -10.81 -14.99
CA SER A 127 20.41 -10.05 -15.96
C SER A 127 20.27 -8.53 -15.78
N LYS A 128 21.21 -7.77 -16.34
CA LYS A 128 21.11 -6.29 -16.41
C LYS A 128 19.92 -5.83 -17.26
N ARG A 129 19.53 -6.62 -18.27
CA ARG A 129 18.35 -6.34 -19.10
C ARG A 129 17.09 -6.49 -18.26
N ALA A 130 16.96 -7.58 -17.51
CA ALA A 130 15.83 -7.80 -16.60
C ALA A 130 15.71 -6.67 -15.57
N LYS A 131 16.82 -6.19 -15.00
CA LYS A 131 16.84 -5.02 -14.11
C LYS A 131 16.22 -3.79 -14.76
N ARG A 132 16.67 -3.43 -15.96
CA ARG A 132 16.15 -2.23 -16.66
C ARG A 132 14.66 -2.35 -16.96
N LEU A 133 14.20 -3.49 -17.45
CA LEU A 133 12.79 -3.76 -17.70
C LEU A 133 11.97 -3.71 -16.42
N PHE A 134 12.48 -4.27 -15.32
CA PHE A 134 11.84 -4.22 -14.01
C PHE A 134 11.74 -2.78 -13.47
N ILE A 135 12.80 -1.97 -13.59
CA ILE A 135 12.78 -0.56 -13.15
C ILE A 135 11.71 0.22 -13.91
N ILE A 136 11.61 0.04 -15.24
CA ILE A 136 10.57 0.69 -16.04
C ILE A 136 9.18 0.24 -15.55
N PHE A 137 8.99 -1.07 -15.36
CA PHE A 137 7.74 -1.62 -14.88
C PHE A 137 7.37 -1.07 -13.49
N ALA A 138 8.31 -1.13 -12.55
CA ALA A 138 8.12 -0.64 -11.18
C ALA A 138 7.83 0.86 -11.15
N TYR A 139 8.52 1.65 -11.97
CA TYR A 139 8.30 3.08 -12.09
C TYR A 139 6.90 3.40 -12.60
N LEU A 140 6.43 2.75 -13.67
CA LEU A 140 5.06 2.92 -14.18
C LEU A 140 4.02 2.53 -13.13
N THR A 141 4.26 1.44 -12.40
CA THR A 141 3.39 1.04 -11.28
C THR A 141 3.37 2.08 -10.16
N LEU A 142 4.53 2.66 -9.81
CA LEU A 142 4.60 3.73 -8.81
C LEU A 142 3.87 5.01 -9.24
N ILE A 143 3.89 5.36 -10.52
CA ILE A 143 3.07 6.46 -11.06
C ILE A 143 1.57 6.18 -10.83
N LEU A 144 1.11 4.94 -11.04
CA LEU A 144 -0.27 4.56 -10.75
C LEU A 144 -0.59 4.61 -9.25
N VAL A 145 0.35 4.21 -8.38
CA VAL A 145 0.22 4.34 -6.91
C VAL A 145 0.07 5.81 -6.53
N VAL A 146 0.97 6.67 -7.02
CA VAL A 146 0.92 8.13 -6.75
C VAL A 146 -0.40 8.71 -7.22
N ALA A 147 -0.84 8.37 -8.43
CA ALA A 147 -2.10 8.85 -9.00
C ALA A 147 -3.32 8.42 -8.16
N ALA A 148 -3.41 7.14 -7.81
CA ALA A 148 -4.53 6.60 -7.05
C ALA A 148 -4.60 7.20 -5.64
N PHE A 149 -3.48 7.21 -4.92
CA PHE A 149 -3.46 7.64 -3.53
C PHE A 149 -3.56 9.16 -3.39
N ALA A 150 -2.95 9.95 -4.30
CA ALA A 150 -3.16 11.40 -4.34
C ALA A 150 -4.63 11.75 -4.59
N SER A 151 -5.30 11.04 -5.50
CA SER A 151 -6.73 11.22 -5.75
C SER A 151 -7.60 10.85 -4.54
N ILE A 152 -7.27 9.76 -3.82
CA ILE A 152 -7.97 9.36 -2.60
C ILE A 152 -7.79 10.44 -1.52
N VAL A 153 -6.56 10.87 -1.24
CA VAL A 153 -6.26 11.89 -0.24
C VAL A 153 -6.98 13.21 -0.56
N ALA A 154 -6.88 13.68 -1.81
CA ALA A 154 -7.61 14.86 -2.26
C ALA A 154 -9.12 14.74 -2.08
N GLY A 155 -9.68 13.54 -2.32
CA GLY A 155 -11.09 13.24 -2.11
C GLY A 155 -11.52 13.28 -0.63
N THR A 156 -10.64 12.85 0.29
CA THR A 156 -10.93 12.92 1.74
C THR A 156 -10.91 14.34 2.31
N PHE A 157 -10.34 15.30 1.59
CA PHE A 157 -10.26 16.72 1.98
C PHE A 157 -11.25 17.61 1.23
N ALA A 158 -11.77 17.13 0.09
CA ALA A 158 -12.54 17.93 -0.84
C ALA A 158 -13.87 18.42 -0.26
N ALA A 159 -14.17 19.67 -0.49
CA ALA A 159 -15.49 20.25 -0.25
C ALA A 159 -16.46 19.84 -1.37
N THR A 160 -17.74 19.74 -1.01
CA THR A 160 -18.88 19.57 -1.92
C THR A 160 -19.41 20.94 -2.30
N PHE A 161 -19.75 21.13 -3.56
CA PHE A 161 -20.29 22.38 -4.08
C PHE A 161 -21.74 22.14 -4.55
N ASP A 162 -22.60 23.10 -4.34
CA ASP A 162 -23.98 23.07 -4.85
C ASP A 162 -24.05 23.41 -6.35
N ALA A 163 -25.24 23.40 -6.91
CA ALA A 163 -25.46 23.72 -8.32
C ALA A 163 -25.11 25.17 -8.71
N SER A 164 -25.02 26.08 -7.72
CA SER A 164 -24.63 27.48 -7.93
C SER A 164 -23.12 27.69 -7.85
N GLY A 165 -22.34 26.64 -7.49
CA GLY A 165 -20.91 26.72 -7.25
C GLY A 165 -20.53 27.22 -5.85
N ALA A 166 -21.49 27.38 -4.93
CA ALA A 166 -21.22 27.70 -3.55
C ALA A 166 -20.88 26.41 -2.75
N VAL A 167 -20.11 26.58 -1.67
CA VAL A 167 -19.73 25.47 -0.81
C VAL A 167 -20.94 24.98 -0.01
N ASP A 168 -21.30 23.71 -0.16
CA ASP A 168 -22.20 23.03 0.78
C ASP A 168 -21.44 22.72 2.07
N VAL A 169 -21.56 23.63 3.04
CA VAL A 169 -20.84 23.54 4.32
C VAL A 169 -21.24 22.29 5.10
N ALA A 170 -22.53 21.91 5.10
CA ALA A 170 -23.01 20.77 5.85
C ALA A 170 -22.41 19.45 5.31
N ALA A 171 -22.44 19.25 3.98
CA ALA A 171 -21.86 18.10 3.32
C ALA A 171 -20.32 18.08 3.39
N SER A 172 -19.67 19.24 3.49
CA SER A 172 -18.21 19.40 3.47
C SER A 172 -17.54 19.36 4.84
N THR A 173 -18.29 19.53 5.93
CA THR A 173 -17.75 19.68 7.29
C THR A 173 -16.85 18.53 7.70
N ALA A 174 -17.23 17.27 7.44
CA ALA A 174 -16.42 16.10 7.79
C ALA A 174 -15.06 16.12 7.08
N ASN A 175 -15.03 16.41 5.79
CA ASN A 175 -13.81 16.49 4.99
C ASN A 175 -12.94 17.68 5.40
N ALA A 176 -13.53 18.83 5.70
CA ALA A 176 -12.80 20.00 6.18
C ALA A 176 -12.13 19.74 7.55
N ARG A 177 -12.79 19.01 8.45
CA ARG A 177 -12.19 18.51 9.72
C ARG A 177 -10.97 17.65 9.45
N VAL A 178 -11.10 16.66 8.56
CA VAL A 178 -9.99 15.76 8.20
C VAL A 178 -8.83 16.52 7.57
N ALA A 179 -9.09 17.46 6.66
CA ALA A 179 -8.07 18.30 6.04
C ALA A 179 -7.32 19.14 7.08
N MET A 180 -8.03 19.79 8.00
CA MET A 180 -7.43 20.62 9.05
C MET A 180 -6.57 19.81 10.01
N VAL A 181 -7.07 18.67 10.49
CA VAL A 181 -6.30 17.79 11.38
C VAL A 181 -5.06 17.24 10.66
N SER A 182 -5.17 16.84 9.39
CA SER A 182 -4.03 16.34 8.60
C SER A 182 -2.96 17.41 8.43
N PHE A 183 -3.34 18.66 8.19
CA PHE A 183 -2.40 19.77 8.12
C PHE A 183 -1.66 20.00 9.45
N LEU A 184 -2.39 20.05 10.56
CA LEU A 184 -1.80 20.18 11.90
C LEU A 184 -0.92 18.98 12.26
N PHE A 185 -1.27 17.79 11.81
CA PHE A 185 -0.50 16.57 12.03
C PHE A 185 0.90 16.65 11.38
N ILE A 186 1.00 17.23 10.17
CA ILE A 186 2.29 17.46 9.52
C ILE A 186 3.17 18.39 10.38
N VAL A 187 2.60 19.45 10.92
CA VAL A 187 3.33 20.39 11.80
C VAL A 187 3.85 19.68 13.05
N ILE A 188 3.01 18.87 13.71
CA ILE A 188 3.42 18.09 14.90
C ILE A 188 4.50 17.09 14.53
N ALA A 189 4.40 16.41 13.39
CA ALA A 189 5.41 15.45 12.94
C ALA A 189 6.78 16.11 12.76
N ILE A 190 6.83 17.31 12.17
CA ILE A 190 8.08 18.08 12.02
C ILE A 190 8.66 18.46 13.38
N VAL A 191 7.83 18.98 14.30
CA VAL A 191 8.26 19.36 15.66
C VAL A 191 8.78 18.13 16.42
N PHE A 192 8.08 17.02 16.34
CA PHE A 192 8.48 15.74 16.93
C PHE A 192 9.84 15.26 16.37
N GLY A 193 10.01 15.32 15.04
CA GLY A 193 11.27 14.97 14.37
C GLY A 193 12.44 15.80 14.88
N PHE A 194 12.28 17.11 14.99
CA PHE A 194 13.31 17.98 15.58
C PHE A 194 13.60 17.66 17.05
N ALA A 195 12.58 17.39 17.86
CA ALA A 195 12.75 17.08 19.29
C ALA A 195 13.52 15.76 19.47
N VAL A 196 13.15 14.71 18.74
CA VAL A 196 13.75 13.38 18.89
C VAL A 196 15.13 13.31 18.25
N TYR A 197 15.26 13.72 16.96
CA TYR A 197 16.49 13.49 16.20
C TYR A 197 17.55 14.58 16.35
N ARG A 198 17.16 15.82 16.66
CA ARG A 198 18.11 16.94 16.82
C ARG A 198 18.39 17.29 18.28
N ARG A 199 17.41 17.12 19.17
CA ARG A 199 17.57 17.40 20.60
C ARG A 199 17.73 16.15 21.46
N ASN A 200 17.78 14.97 20.84
CA ASN A 200 17.96 13.68 21.51
C ASN A 200 16.97 13.46 22.68
N MET A 201 15.74 13.94 22.56
CA MET A 201 14.72 13.71 23.57
C MET A 201 14.38 12.22 23.66
N PRO A 202 14.19 11.66 24.89
CA PRO A 202 13.81 10.26 25.05
C PRO A 202 12.53 9.94 24.31
N ILE A 203 12.55 8.89 23.45
CA ILE A 203 11.43 8.55 22.58
C ILE A 203 10.14 8.25 23.35
N GLY A 204 10.24 7.66 24.56
CA GLY A 204 9.07 7.37 25.40
C GLY A 204 8.30 8.63 25.81
N ILE A 205 9.02 9.66 26.30
CA ILE A 205 8.42 10.94 26.70
C ILE A 205 7.86 11.65 25.45
N SER A 206 8.66 11.69 24.39
CA SER A 206 8.23 12.30 23.12
C SER A 206 6.98 11.63 22.55
N SER A 207 6.83 10.31 22.69
CA SER A 207 5.65 9.56 22.25
C SER A 207 4.40 9.96 23.03
N VAL A 208 4.51 10.07 24.38
CA VAL A 208 3.37 10.53 25.19
C VAL A 208 2.96 11.93 24.81
N VAL A 209 3.92 12.85 24.66
CA VAL A 209 3.66 14.23 24.22
C VAL A 209 3.06 14.23 22.81
N GLY A 210 3.59 13.40 21.89
CA GLY A 210 3.07 13.26 20.52
C GLY A 210 1.62 12.78 20.48
N VAL A 211 1.27 11.76 21.28
CA VAL A 211 -0.12 11.26 21.37
C VAL A 211 -1.05 12.32 21.97
N LEU A 212 -0.63 13.02 23.02
CA LEU A 212 -1.42 14.13 23.58
C LEU A 212 -1.61 15.27 22.56
N ALA A 213 -0.57 15.57 21.78
CA ALA A 213 -0.65 16.54 20.69
C ALA A 213 -1.62 16.09 19.59
N ILE A 214 -1.65 14.79 19.24
CA ILE A 214 -2.63 14.23 18.28
C ILE A 214 -4.05 14.43 18.80
N VAL A 215 -4.33 14.13 20.07
CA VAL A 215 -5.65 14.37 20.68
C VAL A 215 -6.01 15.85 20.63
N ALA A 216 -5.07 16.74 20.92
CA ALA A 216 -5.29 18.18 20.88
C ALA A 216 -5.64 18.68 19.47
N ILE A 217 -4.91 18.25 18.43
CA ILE A 217 -5.22 18.67 17.04
C ILE A 217 -6.54 18.11 16.54
N ILE A 218 -6.93 16.91 16.97
CA ILE A 218 -8.26 16.38 16.67
C ILE A 218 -9.34 17.29 17.28
N ALA A 219 -9.18 17.66 18.55
CA ALA A 219 -10.11 18.59 19.21
C ALA A 219 -10.14 19.96 18.51
N ILE A 220 -9.00 20.49 18.08
CA ILE A 220 -8.90 21.75 17.30
C ILE A 220 -9.65 21.59 15.97
N GLY A 221 -9.36 20.57 15.18
CA GLY A 221 -9.96 20.37 13.87
C GLY A 221 -11.46 20.07 13.91
N MET A 222 -11.96 19.45 14.99
CA MET A 222 -13.40 19.26 15.20
C MET A 222 -14.13 20.60 15.36
N ASN A 223 -13.51 21.61 15.97
CA ASN A 223 -14.12 22.89 16.26
C ASN A 223 -13.73 24.01 15.29
N TRP A 224 -12.57 23.90 14.64
CA TRP A 224 -12.03 24.92 13.72
C TRP A 224 -11.46 24.27 12.46
N HIS A 225 -12.15 24.43 11.34
CA HIS A 225 -11.86 23.82 10.05
C HIS A 225 -12.23 24.75 8.89
N PRO A 226 -11.54 25.89 8.72
CA PRO A 226 -11.94 26.96 7.79
C PRO A 226 -11.62 26.66 6.31
N ILE A 227 -11.04 25.49 5.98
CA ILE A 227 -10.52 25.20 4.65
C ILE A 227 -11.52 24.36 3.86
N TYR A 228 -12.13 24.97 2.83
CA TYR A 228 -13.08 24.35 1.92
C TYR A 228 -12.60 24.54 0.48
N LEU A 229 -11.93 23.53 -0.08
CA LEU A 229 -11.35 23.59 -1.43
C LEU A 229 -11.86 22.42 -2.28
N SER A 230 -11.84 22.62 -3.61
CA SER A 230 -12.21 21.59 -4.56
C SER A 230 -11.20 20.42 -4.57
N SER A 231 -11.64 19.24 -5.03
CA SER A 231 -10.77 18.08 -5.18
C SER A 231 -9.56 18.36 -6.07
N ASN A 232 -9.74 19.10 -7.16
CA ASN A 232 -8.64 19.47 -8.06
C ASN A 232 -7.62 20.40 -7.39
N THR A 233 -8.07 21.35 -6.57
CA THR A 233 -7.18 22.23 -5.80
C THR A 233 -6.41 21.42 -4.77
N TRP A 234 -7.07 20.51 -4.05
CA TRP A 234 -6.40 19.62 -3.10
C TRP A 234 -5.39 18.71 -3.80
N MET A 235 -5.70 18.22 -5.00
CA MET A 235 -4.77 17.41 -5.79
C MET A 235 -3.45 18.16 -6.08
N LEU A 236 -3.53 19.46 -6.40
CA LEU A 236 -2.34 20.30 -6.61
C LEU A 236 -1.57 20.54 -5.31
N ILE A 237 -2.27 20.81 -4.20
CA ILE A 237 -1.65 21.00 -2.88
C ILE A 237 -0.94 19.73 -2.42
N VAL A 238 -1.60 18.58 -2.55
CA VAL A 238 -1.01 17.27 -2.25
C VAL A 238 0.19 17.00 -3.15
N GLY A 239 0.12 17.35 -4.45
CA GLY A 239 1.24 17.26 -5.39
C GLY A 239 2.46 18.06 -4.93
N ILE A 240 2.28 19.31 -4.50
CA ILE A 240 3.37 20.15 -3.96
C ILE A 240 3.93 19.52 -2.67
N TYR A 241 3.04 19.06 -1.78
CA TYR A 241 3.43 18.43 -0.53
C TYR A 241 4.32 17.21 -0.76
N ILE A 242 3.91 16.26 -1.63
CA ILE A 242 4.69 15.04 -1.90
C ILE A 242 6.01 15.33 -2.62
N ALA A 243 6.08 16.40 -3.43
CA ALA A 243 7.33 16.86 -4.02
C ALA A 243 8.34 17.27 -2.93
N VAL A 244 7.89 18.05 -1.95
CA VAL A 244 8.71 18.46 -0.80
C VAL A 244 9.08 17.23 0.05
N ALA A 245 8.12 16.38 0.38
CA ALA A 245 8.32 15.18 1.21
C ALA A 245 9.29 14.18 0.56
N SER A 246 9.27 14.05 -0.78
CA SER A 246 10.19 13.17 -1.51
C SER A 246 11.64 13.63 -1.42
N ILE A 247 11.91 14.93 -1.35
CA ILE A 247 13.26 15.51 -1.35
C ILE A 247 13.79 15.68 0.08
N ALA A 248 12.90 16.00 1.03
CA ALA A 248 13.26 16.23 2.43
C ALA A 248 13.94 14.99 3.07
N PRO A 249 14.92 15.18 3.98
CA PRO A 249 15.46 14.10 4.77
C PRO A 249 14.37 13.34 5.54
N VAL A 250 14.49 11.99 5.60
CA VAL A 250 13.44 11.13 6.18
C VAL A 250 13.14 11.44 7.65
N TRP A 251 14.14 11.86 8.40
CA TRP A 251 14.02 12.17 9.84
C TRP A 251 13.21 13.45 10.12
N ILE A 252 13.03 14.36 9.13
CA ILE A 252 12.26 15.60 9.33
C ILE A 252 10.77 15.33 9.29
N LEU A 253 10.31 14.55 8.33
CA LEU A 253 8.90 14.38 8.02
C LEU A 253 8.44 12.93 8.00
N LEU A 254 9.07 12.05 7.21
CA LEU A 254 8.60 10.69 7.00
C LEU A 254 8.59 9.87 8.29
N GLN A 255 9.76 9.65 8.90
CA GLN A 255 9.88 8.82 10.10
C GLN A 255 9.02 9.31 11.27
N PRO A 256 9.03 10.63 11.64
CA PRO A 256 8.20 11.10 12.73
C PRO A 256 6.71 10.97 12.45
N ARG A 257 6.30 11.29 11.22
CA ARG A 257 4.89 11.21 10.84
C ARG A 257 4.40 9.77 10.83
N ASP A 258 5.15 8.85 10.24
CA ASP A 258 4.77 7.45 10.16
C ASP A 258 4.75 6.80 11.55
N TYR A 259 5.69 7.17 12.41
CA TYR A 259 5.69 6.73 13.80
C TYR A 259 4.44 7.22 14.56
N LEU A 260 4.11 8.51 14.47
CA LEU A 260 2.91 9.06 15.08
C LEU A 260 1.62 8.49 14.47
N SER A 261 1.59 8.27 13.13
CA SER A 261 0.46 7.64 12.45
C SER A 261 0.23 6.20 12.91
N SER A 262 1.27 5.46 13.33
CA SER A 262 1.10 4.11 13.83
C SER A 262 0.23 4.03 15.09
N PHE A 263 0.24 5.05 15.94
CA PHE A 263 -0.67 5.10 17.10
C PHE A 263 -2.12 5.24 16.67
N LEU A 264 -2.40 6.06 15.64
CA LEU A 264 -3.74 6.17 15.06
C LEU A 264 -4.19 4.83 14.45
N LEU A 265 -3.27 4.10 13.81
CA LEU A 265 -3.54 2.79 13.22
C LEU A 265 -3.92 1.76 14.27
N TYR A 266 -3.14 1.62 15.32
CA TYR A 266 -3.44 0.68 16.40
C TYR A 266 -4.74 1.05 17.13
N ALA A 267 -4.99 2.34 17.33
CA ALA A 267 -6.25 2.83 17.89
C ALA A 267 -7.44 2.50 16.98
N MET A 268 -7.28 2.68 15.67
CA MET A 268 -8.31 2.34 14.68
C MET A 268 -8.58 0.83 14.63
N LEU A 269 -7.53 -0.01 14.64
CA LEU A 269 -7.69 -1.46 14.69
C LEU A 269 -8.44 -1.89 15.96
N GLY A 270 -8.04 -1.37 17.13
CA GLY A 270 -8.73 -1.64 18.39
C GLY A 270 -10.19 -1.19 18.36
N LEU A 271 -10.45 0.01 17.84
CA LEU A 271 -11.81 0.54 17.67
C LEU A 271 -12.66 -0.33 16.74
N ALA A 272 -12.10 -0.76 15.60
CA ALA A 272 -12.78 -1.61 14.63
C ALA A 272 -13.08 -3.01 15.21
N LEU A 273 -12.17 -3.59 16.00
CA LEU A 273 -12.42 -4.83 16.74
C LEU A 273 -13.59 -4.67 17.71
N VAL A 274 -13.58 -3.62 18.52
CA VAL A 274 -14.68 -3.32 19.47
C VAL A 274 -15.99 -3.09 18.71
N ALA A 275 -15.96 -2.40 17.58
CA ALA A 275 -17.13 -2.14 16.75
C ALA A 275 -17.77 -3.43 16.23
N VAL A 276 -16.96 -4.36 15.70
CA VAL A 276 -17.45 -5.65 15.20
C VAL A 276 -18.02 -6.50 16.34
N VAL A 277 -17.39 -6.49 17.53
CA VAL A 277 -17.90 -7.21 18.71
C VAL A 277 -19.23 -6.62 19.19
N LYS A 278 -19.34 -5.28 19.22
CA LYS A 278 -20.57 -4.60 19.68
C LYS A 278 -21.70 -4.69 18.65
N GLY A 279 -21.39 -4.41 17.39
CA GLY A 279 -22.40 -4.31 16.33
C GLY A 279 -22.75 -5.64 15.68
N ASN A 280 -21.86 -6.64 15.76
CA ASN A 280 -22.00 -8.00 15.23
C ASN A 280 -22.77 -8.07 13.89
N PRO A 281 -22.26 -7.45 12.81
CA PRO A 281 -23.00 -7.32 11.56
C PRO A 281 -23.31 -8.70 10.97
N SER A 282 -24.55 -8.87 10.46
CA SER A 282 -24.92 -10.09 9.74
C SER A 282 -24.35 -10.08 8.32
N LEU A 283 -23.78 -11.20 7.91
CA LEU A 283 -23.31 -11.44 6.55
C LEU A 283 -24.38 -12.11 5.67
N ASP A 284 -25.56 -12.45 6.26
CA ASP A 284 -26.60 -13.20 5.56
C ASP A 284 -27.29 -12.39 4.44
N SER A 285 -27.20 -11.05 4.51
CA SER A 285 -27.66 -10.15 3.46
C SER A 285 -26.75 -10.10 2.23
N MET A 286 -25.51 -10.59 2.35
CA MET A 286 -24.52 -10.65 1.28
C MET A 286 -24.44 -12.06 0.69
N PRO A 287 -24.19 -12.19 -0.63
CA PRO A 287 -23.94 -13.51 -1.22
C PRO A 287 -22.65 -14.13 -0.63
N ILE A 288 -22.56 -15.47 -0.64
CA ILE A 288 -21.35 -16.17 -0.17
C ILE A 288 -20.24 -16.08 -1.21
N LEU A 289 -20.54 -16.41 -2.47
CA LEU A 289 -19.53 -16.44 -3.54
C LEU A 289 -19.70 -15.28 -4.52
N ASN A 290 -20.91 -15.10 -5.08
CA ASN A 290 -21.18 -14.07 -6.07
C ASN A 290 -22.66 -13.73 -6.07
N THR A 291 -23.01 -12.49 -6.45
CA THR A 291 -24.39 -12.07 -6.64
C THR A 291 -25.00 -12.82 -7.83
N VAL A 292 -26.25 -13.28 -7.68
CA VAL A 292 -26.97 -13.96 -8.75
C VAL A 292 -27.11 -13.02 -9.95
N GLY A 293 -26.70 -13.49 -11.13
CA GLY A 293 -26.73 -12.68 -12.36
C GLY A 293 -25.55 -11.74 -12.56
N ASN A 294 -24.58 -11.71 -11.63
CA ASN A 294 -23.37 -10.93 -11.79
C ASN A 294 -22.53 -11.46 -12.97
N GLN A 295 -22.25 -10.59 -13.94
CA GLN A 295 -21.45 -10.90 -15.13
C GLN A 295 -19.94 -10.71 -14.90
N THR A 296 -19.52 -10.16 -13.74
CA THR A 296 -18.09 -9.95 -13.44
C THR A 296 -17.42 -11.28 -13.12
N PRO A 297 -16.42 -11.70 -13.91
CA PRO A 297 -15.78 -13.00 -13.70
C PRO A 297 -14.94 -12.98 -12.42
N VAL A 298 -15.07 -14.03 -11.61
CA VAL A 298 -14.24 -14.20 -10.39
C VAL A 298 -12.76 -14.21 -10.76
N PHE A 299 -12.38 -14.99 -11.78
CA PHE A 299 -11.04 -14.96 -12.36
C PHE A 299 -11.02 -14.03 -13.58
N PRO A 300 -10.12 -13.07 -13.65
CA PRO A 300 -9.08 -12.68 -12.68
C PRO A 300 -9.51 -11.57 -11.71
N VAL A 301 -10.73 -11.02 -11.85
CA VAL A 301 -11.11 -9.71 -11.29
C VAL A 301 -11.12 -9.68 -9.77
N LEU A 302 -11.66 -10.70 -9.09
CA LEU A 302 -11.66 -10.76 -7.63
C LEU A 302 -10.24 -10.62 -7.07
N PHE A 303 -9.31 -11.39 -7.64
CA PHE A 303 -7.93 -11.49 -7.17
C PHE A 303 -7.17 -10.18 -7.31
N THR A 304 -7.42 -9.42 -8.38
CA THR A 304 -6.75 -8.14 -8.63
C THR A 304 -7.45 -6.95 -7.98
N THR A 305 -8.73 -7.05 -7.67
CA THR A 305 -9.48 -6.02 -6.96
C THR A 305 -9.08 -5.95 -5.49
N ILE A 306 -8.88 -7.13 -4.83
CA ILE A 306 -8.36 -7.22 -3.46
C ILE A 306 -6.83 -7.29 -3.54
N ALA A 307 -6.21 -6.17 -3.88
CA ALA A 307 -4.76 -6.11 -4.01
C ALA A 307 -4.07 -6.21 -2.63
N CYS A 308 -3.91 -5.11 -1.93
CA CYS A 308 -3.08 -5.04 -0.73
C CYS A 308 -3.58 -5.93 0.43
N GLY A 309 -4.90 -6.12 0.58
CA GLY A 309 -5.45 -6.99 1.64
C GLY A 309 -5.11 -8.48 1.51
N ALA A 310 -4.51 -8.92 0.40
CA ALA A 310 -4.10 -10.31 0.17
C ALA A 310 -2.64 -10.42 -0.28
N ILE A 311 -2.21 -9.62 -1.24
CA ILE A 311 -0.82 -9.53 -1.73
C ILE A 311 -0.63 -8.20 -2.47
N SER A 312 0.48 -7.51 -2.23
CA SER A 312 0.80 -6.23 -2.87
C SER A 312 2.26 -6.16 -3.31
N GLY A 313 2.49 -5.86 -4.57
CA GLY A 313 3.86 -5.68 -5.09
C GLY A 313 4.57 -4.46 -4.52
N PHE A 314 3.83 -3.42 -4.18
CA PHE A 314 4.37 -2.23 -3.53
C PHE A 314 5.07 -2.55 -2.21
N HIS A 315 4.61 -3.59 -1.47
CA HIS A 315 5.25 -4.04 -0.23
C HIS A 315 6.68 -4.52 -0.44
N SER A 316 7.00 -5.16 -1.59
CA SER A 316 8.38 -5.55 -1.88
C SER A 316 9.31 -4.36 -2.06
N LEU A 317 8.81 -3.26 -2.61
CA LEU A 317 9.57 -2.02 -2.74
C LEU A 317 9.79 -1.34 -1.39
N ILE A 318 8.80 -1.37 -0.48
CA ILE A 318 8.93 -0.89 0.90
C ILE A 318 9.91 -1.79 1.66
N SER A 319 9.71 -3.10 1.63
CA SER A 319 10.55 -4.09 2.31
C SER A 319 12.02 -3.95 1.93
N SER A 320 12.32 -3.83 0.62
CA SER A 320 13.68 -3.73 0.10
C SER A 320 14.22 -2.31 0.01
N GLY A 321 13.35 -1.31 -0.09
CA GLY A 321 13.76 0.09 -0.28
C GLY A 321 13.96 0.88 1.00
N THR A 322 13.23 0.53 2.07
CA THR A 322 13.26 1.27 3.34
C THR A 322 13.45 0.35 4.55
N THR A 323 12.63 -0.69 4.71
CA THR A 323 12.62 -1.53 5.93
C THR A 323 13.91 -2.29 6.13
N SER A 324 14.50 -2.86 5.07
CA SER A 324 15.77 -3.59 5.12
C SER A 324 16.95 -2.73 5.56
N LYS A 325 16.89 -1.43 5.33
CA LYS A 325 17.91 -0.45 5.72
C LYS A 325 17.80 0.01 7.17
N GLN A 326 16.71 -0.34 7.85
CA GLN A 326 16.40 0.08 9.21
C GLN A 326 16.29 -1.09 10.18
N LEU A 327 16.36 -2.33 9.69
CA LEU A 327 16.19 -3.53 10.51
C LEU A 327 17.38 -3.74 11.43
N ASP A 328 17.15 -3.66 12.75
CA ASP A 328 18.18 -3.82 13.78
C ASP A 328 18.72 -5.25 13.84
N LYS A 329 17.83 -6.25 13.84
CA LYS A 329 18.17 -7.67 13.94
C LYS A 329 17.46 -8.48 12.86
N GLU A 330 18.16 -9.44 12.27
CA GLU A 330 17.58 -10.33 11.26
C GLU A 330 16.35 -11.11 11.78
N SER A 331 16.35 -11.48 13.07
CA SER A 331 15.21 -12.16 13.71
C SER A 331 13.89 -11.37 13.65
N ASP A 332 13.99 -10.04 13.54
CA ASP A 332 12.82 -9.15 13.49
C ASP A 332 12.18 -9.08 12.09
N ALA A 333 12.84 -9.65 11.07
CA ALA A 333 12.31 -9.68 9.71
C ALA A 333 10.96 -10.41 9.61
N LYS A 334 10.80 -11.54 10.33
CA LYS A 334 9.54 -12.28 10.34
C LYS A 334 8.39 -11.50 10.98
N PRO A 335 8.48 -10.99 12.23
CA PRO A 335 7.38 -10.23 12.80
C PRO A 335 7.05 -8.98 11.99
N ILE A 336 8.04 -8.27 11.45
CA ILE A 336 7.83 -7.02 10.72
C ILE A 336 7.19 -7.28 9.35
N ALA A 337 7.79 -8.09 8.47
CA ALA A 337 7.25 -8.26 7.13
C ALA A 337 6.11 -9.29 7.07
N TYR A 338 6.34 -10.53 7.54
CA TYR A 338 5.29 -11.55 7.52
C TYR A 338 4.14 -11.19 8.47
N GLY A 339 4.47 -10.76 9.70
CA GLY A 339 3.49 -10.33 10.70
C GLY A 339 2.72 -9.07 10.26
N GLY A 340 3.40 -8.10 9.66
CA GLY A 340 2.77 -6.88 9.10
C GLY A 340 1.72 -7.20 8.05
N MET A 341 2.05 -8.07 7.08
CA MET A 341 1.10 -8.51 6.06
C MET A 341 -0.13 -9.22 6.66
N LEU A 342 0.07 -10.11 7.64
CA LEU A 342 -1.07 -10.78 8.28
C LEU A 342 -1.94 -9.82 9.10
N LEU A 343 -1.35 -8.80 9.71
CA LEU A 343 -2.09 -7.75 10.39
C LEU A 343 -2.91 -6.90 9.41
N GLU A 344 -2.39 -6.69 8.20
CA GLU A 344 -3.15 -6.04 7.12
C GLU A 344 -4.34 -6.90 6.65
N CYS A 345 -4.19 -8.23 6.63
CA CYS A 345 -5.31 -9.13 6.38
C CYS A 345 -6.42 -8.99 7.45
N VAL A 346 -6.05 -8.82 8.73
CA VAL A 346 -7.03 -8.54 9.79
C VAL A 346 -7.80 -7.25 9.49
N LEU A 347 -7.10 -6.19 9.06
CA LEU A 347 -7.73 -4.94 8.67
C LEU A 347 -8.69 -5.10 7.49
N ALA A 348 -8.32 -5.91 6.48
CA ALA A 348 -9.19 -6.21 5.34
C ALA A 348 -10.46 -7.01 5.76
N ILE A 349 -10.35 -7.93 6.73
CA ILE A 349 -11.51 -8.65 7.30
C ILE A 349 -12.40 -7.69 8.11
N LEU A 350 -11.82 -6.78 8.90
CA LEU A 350 -12.59 -5.75 9.61
C LEU A 350 -13.34 -4.84 8.62
N THR A 351 -12.70 -4.51 7.50
CA THR A 351 -13.35 -3.77 6.41
C THR A 351 -14.51 -4.57 5.80
N LEU A 352 -14.35 -5.87 5.62
CA LEU A 352 -15.45 -6.73 5.14
C LEU A 352 -16.62 -6.76 6.12
N CYS A 353 -16.38 -6.72 7.44
CA CYS A 353 -17.44 -6.55 8.44
C CYS A 353 -18.14 -5.18 8.32
N ALA A 354 -17.38 -4.12 8.02
CA ALA A 354 -17.98 -2.80 7.75
C ALA A 354 -18.85 -2.80 6.47
N VAL A 355 -18.43 -3.53 5.43
CA VAL A 355 -19.23 -3.76 4.22
C VAL A 355 -20.54 -4.47 4.55
N ALA A 356 -20.50 -5.52 5.36
CA ALA A 356 -21.71 -6.24 5.78
C ALA A 356 -22.70 -5.33 6.53
N TYR A 357 -22.19 -4.49 7.44
CA TYR A 357 -23.02 -3.47 8.09
C TYR A 357 -23.60 -2.49 7.07
N ALA A 358 -22.80 -1.96 6.16
CA ALA A 358 -23.24 -1.02 5.13
C ALA A 358 -24.31 -1.64 4.20
N TYR A 359 -24.19 -2.92 3.89
CA TYR A 359 -25.18 -3.65 3.10
C TYR A 359 -26.55 -3.65 3.76
N THR A 360 -26.60 -4.00 5.04
CA THR A 360 -27.83 -3.98 5.86
C THR A 360 -28.38 -2.57 6.04
N TRP A 361 -27.47 -1.61 6.33
CA TRP A 361 -27.83 -0.20 6.49
C TRP A 361 -28.45 0.39 5.23
N ASN A 362 -27.82 0.19 4.07
CA ASN A 362 -28.26 0.74 2.79
C ASN A 362 -29.60 0.17 2.33
N ALA A 363 -29.89 -1.08 2.68
CA ALA A 363 -31.19 -1.69 2.42
C ALA A 363 -32.30 -1.05 3.26
N ALA A 364 -32.00 -0.72 4.52
CA ALA A 364 -32.95 -0.07 5.43
C ALA A 364 -33.09 1.45 5.21
N ASN A 365 -32.06 2.10 4.62
CA ASN A 365 -31.98 3.57 4.48
C ASN A 365 -31.62 3.96 3.04
N PRO A 366 -32.53 3.85 2.06
CA PRO A 366 -32.24 4.10 0.66
C PRO A 366 -31.83 5.55 0.36
N ASP A 367 -32.27 6.52 1.19
CA ASP A 367 -31.97 7.95 1.03
C ASP A 367 -30.66 8.37 1.74
N ALA A 368 -30.11 7.53 2.63
CA ALA A 368 -28.90 7.81 3.42
C ALA A 368 -27.86 6.70 3.27
N LYS A 369 -27.58 6.30 2.03
CA LYS A 369 -26.65 5.21 1.72
C LYS A 369 -25.21 5.56 2.04
N LEU A 370 -24.50 4.59 2.61
CA LEU A 370 -23.04 4.60 2.69
C LEU A 370 -22.47 4.16 1.33
N THR A 371 -21.79 5.06 0.64
CA THR A 371 -21.18 4.79 -0.67
C THR A 371 -19.74 5.26 -0.70
N GLY A 372 -18.87 4.51 -1.39
CA GLY A 372 -17.44 4.79 -1.43
C GLY A 372 -16.67 4.30 -0.20
N ALA A 373 -15.35 4.23 -0.33
CA ALA A 373 -14.48 3.55 0.63
C ALA A 373 -14.53 4.19 2.03
N THR A 374 -14.45 5.51 2.11
CA THR A 374 -14.45 6.26 3.39
C THR A 374 -15.77 6.14 4.13
N ALA A 375 -16.90 6.29 3.40
CA ALA A 375 -18.23 6.21 4.02
C ALA A 375 -18.58 4.78 4.47
N ILE A 376 -18.22 3.76 3.69
CA ILE A 376 -18.48 2.36 4.06
C ILE A 376 -17.60 1.95 5.24
N PHE A 377 -16.29 2.22 5.19
CA PHE A 377 -15.40 1.87 6.30
C PHE A 377 -15.68 2.73 7.54
N GLY A 378 -15.54 4.05 7.42
CA GLY A 378 -15.72 4.98 8.54
C GLY A 378 -17.14 4.95 9.10
N GLY A 379 -18.14 5.04 8.23
CA GLY A 379 -19.55 5.03 8.61
C GLY A 379 -20.03 3.66 9.08
N GLY A 380 -19.50 2.57 8.53
CA GLY A 380 -19.79 1.21 8.97
C GLY A 380 -19.26 0.94 10.38
N ILE A 381 -17.97 1.21 10.63
CA ILE A 381 -17.35 1.02 11.94
C ILE A 381 -17.98 1.96 12.99
N ALA A 382 -18.14 3.26 12.69
CA ALA A 382 -18.77 4.21 13.61
C ALA A 382 -20.23 3.86 13.89
N GLY A 383 -20.99 3.43 12.87
CA GLY A 383 -22.39 3.04 13.00
C GLY A 383 -22.61 1.76 13.81
N MET A 384 -21.66 0.81 13.79
CA MET A 384 -21.71 -0.36 14.67
C MET A 384 -21.55 0.02 16.15
N ILE A 385 -20.85 1.12 16.46
CA ILE A 385 -20.68 1.61 17.83
C ILE A 385 -21.84 2.51 18.25
N ASP A 386 -22.23 3.46 17.40
CA ASP A 386 -23.35 4.38 17.63
C ASP A 386 -24.36 4.31 16.47
N PRO A 387 -25.32 3.38 16.52
CA PRO A 387 -26.36 3.26 15.50
C PRO A 387 -27.28 4.49 15.39
N SER A 388 -27.36 5.31 16.46
CA SER A 388 -28.19 6.53 16.49
C SER A 388 -27.58 7.67 15.64
N ARG A 389 -26.30 7.52 15.24
CA ARG A 389 -25.53 8.52 14.50
C ARG A 389 -25.49 9.89 15.16
N GLY A 390 -25.35 9.90 16.50
CA GLY A 390 -25.17 11.09 17.29
C GLY A 390 -23.74 11.64 17.26
N SER A 391 -23.40 12.45 18.26
CA SER A 391 -22.06 13.07 18.38
C SER A 391 -20.91 12.06 18.47
N VAL A 392 -21.16 10.89 19.07
CA VAL A 392 -20.16 9.81 19.14
C VAL A 392 -19.86 9.27 17.75
N TYR A 393 -20.88 9.04 16.92
CA TYR A 393 -20.71 8.64 15.54
C TYR A 393 -19.87 9.66 14.76
N GLU A 394 -20.15 10.95 14.85
CA GLU A 394 -19.40 11.98 14.12
C GLU A 394 -17.92 12.03 14.51
N ILE A 395 -17.61 11.92 15.81
CA ILE A 395 -16.23 11.88 16.29
C ILE A 395 -15.51 10.64 15.76
N LEU A 396 -16.13 9.47 15.89
CA LEU A 396 -15.56 8.21 15.43
C LEU A 396 -15.39 8.18 13.91
N TYR A 397 -16.37 8.64 13.16
CA TYR A 397 -16.30 8.76 11.70
C TYR A 397 -15.13 9.64 11.28
N THR A 398 -15.02 10.84 11.87
CA THR A 398 -13.91 11.76 11.56
C THR A 398 -12.55 11.15 11.89
N LEU A 399 -12.43 10.47 13.04
CA LEU A 399 -11.18 9.79 13.44
C LEU A 399 -10.81 8.65 12.45
N LEU A 400 -11.77 7.86 12.03
CA LEU A 400 -11.55 6.75 11.10
C LEU A 400 -11.16 7.24 9.69
N VAL A 401 -11.84 8.29 9.19
CA VAL A 401 -11.52 8.90 7.90
C VAL A 401 -10.16 9.60 7.95
N LEU A 402 -9.85 10.30 9.06
CA LEU A 402 -8.53 10.89 9.29
C LEU A 402 -7.43 9.82 9.22
N THR A 403 -7.63 8.70 9.93
CA THR A 403 -6.66 7.61 9.99
C THR A 403 -6.46 7.00 8.59
N TYR A 404 -7.55 6.74 7.87
CA TYR A 404 -7.50 6.27 6.48
C TYR A 404 -6.74 7.24 5.57
N SER A 405 -7.02 8.54 5.66
CA SER A 405 -6.34 9.57 4.89
C SER A 405 -4.85 9.67 5.24
N ALA A 406 -4.49 9.56 6.53
CA ALA A 406 -3.11 9.59 6.99
C ALA A 406 -2.29 8.42 6.41
N PHE A 407 -2.87 7.21 6.31
CA PHE A 407 -2.18 6.06 5.68
C PHE A 407 -2.03 6.22 4.19
N CYS A 408 -3.06 6.68 3.50
CA CYS A 408 -2.95 6.98 2.08
C CYS A 408 -1.83 7.99 1.82
N LEU A 409 -1.70 9.00 2.69
CA LEU A 409 -0.65 10.02 2.59
C LEU A 409 0.73 9.43 2.89
N THR A 410 0.87 8.55 3.89
CA THR A 410 2.13 7.85 4.21
C THR A 410 2.60 6.99 3.03
N SER A 411 1.70 6.18 2.47
CA SER A 411 2.02 5.34 1.31
C SER A 411 2.34 6.19 0.07
N LEU A 412 1.65 7.32 -0.11
CA LEU A 412 1.86 8.27 -1.20
C LEU A 412 3.25 8.91 -1.14
N ASP A 413 3.69 9.35 0.04
CA ASP A 413 5.03 9.92 0.23
C ASP A 413 6.13 8.90 -0.06
N THR A 414 5.97 7.69 0.48
CA THR A 414 6.90 6.58 0.23
C THR A 414 6.92 6.21 -1.25
N ALA A 415 5.77 6.11 -1.91
CA ALA A 415 5.68 5.83 -3.34
C ALA A 415 6.37 6.90 -4.20
N THR A 416 6.19 8.18 -3.86
CA THR A 416 6.82 9.29 -4.58
C THR A 416 8.34 9.25 -4.44
N ARG A 417 8.84 8.96 -3.24
CA ARG A 417 10.28 8.80 -2.98
C ARG A 417 10.87 7.59 -3.71
N LEU A 418 10.18 6.45 -3.69
CA LEU A 418 10.59 5.26 -4.43
C LEU A 418 10.55 5.50 -5.94
N GLY A 419 9.55 6.21 -6.46
CA GLY A 419 9.48 6.63 -7.85
C GLY A 419 10.69 7.47 -8.27
N ARG A 420 11.08 8.44 -7.43
CA ARG A 420 12.31 9.21 -7.61
C ARG A 420 13.53 8.29 -7.69
N PHE A 421 13.69 7.36 -6.74
CA PHE A 421 14.83 6.43 -6.73
C PHE A 421 14.85 5.54 -7.97
N MET A 422 13.72 4.95 -8.36
CA MET A 422 13.64 4.12 -9.56
C MET A 422 13.97 4.90 -10.82
N PHE A 423 13.50 6.15 -10.93
CA PHE A 423 13.83 7.01 -12.04
C PHE A 423 15.33 7.33 -12.09
N GLN A 424 15.95 7.67 -10.96
CA GLN A 424 17.38 7.92 -10.86
C GLN A 424 18.21 6.67 -11.20
N GLU A 425 17.84 5.51 -10.64
CA GLU A 425 18.53 4.22 -10.85
C GLU A 425 18.49 3.77 -12.32
N PHE A 426 17.45 4.13 -13.06
CA PHE A 426 17.36 3.84 -14.50
C PHE A 426 18.49 4.49 -15.31
N TRP A 427 18.90 5.69 -14.94
CA TRP A 427 19.93 6.47 -15.65
C TRP A 427 21.35 6.17 -15.16
N LEU A 428 21.51 5.58 -13.98
CA LEU A 428 22.79 5.31 -13.35
C LEU A 428 23.15 3.83 -13.46
N ASP A 429 24.40 3.53 -13.84
CA ASP A 429 24.92 2.16 -13.84
C ASP A 429 25.65 1.88 -12.52
N GLY A 430 24.92 1.31 -11.54
CA GLY A 430 25.47 0.95 -10.24
C GLY A 430 26.65 -0.03 -10.30
N THR A 431 26.75 -0.83 -11.38
CA THR A 431 27.89 -1.75 -11.56
C THR A 431 29.19 -1.02 -11.92
N LYS A 432 29.09 0.22 -12.40
CA LYS A 432 30.22 1.11 -12.68
C LYS A 432 30.48 2.11 -11.55
N GLY A 433 29.74 2.04 -10.44
CA GLY A 433 29.83 3.00 -9.37
C GLY A 433 29.32 4.41 -9.77
N GLU A 434 28.45 4.49 -10.79
CA GLU A 434 27.88 5.77 -11.19
C GLU A 434 26.91 6.28 -10.09
N THR A 435 27.13 7.53 -9.67
CA THR A 435 26.27 8.28 -8.76
C THR A 435 25.90 9.61 -9.40
N HIS A 436 24.86 10.28 -8.90
CA HIS A 436 24.49 11.61 -9.37
C HIS A 436 25.68 12.60 -9.34
N GLU A 437 26.61 12.46 -8.40
CA GLU A 437 27.73 13.36 -8.20
C GLU A 437 28.83 13.16 -9.26
N ASN A 438 29.09 11.91 -9.69
CA ASN A 438 30.20 11.56 -10.58
C ASN A 438 29.83 11.44 -12.06
N VAL A 439 28.54 11.56 -12.42
CA VAL A 439 28.08 11.57 -13.82
C VAL A 439 27.96 12.99 -14.36
N THR A 440 28.01 13.11 -15.71
CA THR A 440 27.94 14.39 -16.42
C THR A 440 26.87 14.39 -17.52
N GLY A 441 26.61 15.53 -18.11
CA GLY A 441 25.68 15.70 -19.23
C GLY A 441 24.22 15.36 -18.87
N TYR A 442 23.52 14.71 -19.80
CA TYR A 442 22.09 14.38 -19.62
C TYR A 442 21.84 13.42 -18.45
N LYS A 443 22.79 12.54 -18.12
CA LYS A 443 22.66 11.63 -16.97
C LYS A 443 22.61 12.42 -15.66
N LYS A 444 23.46 13.44 -15.50
CA LYS A 444 23.46 14.32 -14.33
C LYS A 444 22.15 15.08 -14.19
N PHE A 445 21.60 15.59 -15.31
CA PHE A 445 20.31 16.28 -15.30
C PHE A 445 19.17 15.36 -14.91
N LEU A 446 19.04 14.19 -15.55
CA LEU A 446 17.93 13.25 -15.31
C LEU A 446 18.04 12.53 -13.95
N SER A 447 19.25 12.26 -13.45
CA SER A 447 19.46 11.69 -12.12
C SER A 447 19.36 12.72 -10.97
N ASN A 448 19.14 14.01 -11.31
CA ASN A 448 18.94 15.04 -10.28
C ASN A 448 17.69 14.75 -9.46
N PRO A 449 17.76 14.72 -8.11
CA PRO A 449 16.61 14.42 -7.25
C PRO A 449 15.40 15.33 -7.48
N TYR A 450 15.62 16.60 -7.76
CA TYR A 450 14.55 17.58 -8.01
C TYR A 450 13.85 17.30 -9.35
N VAL A 451 14.62 17.00 -10.40
CA VAL A 451 14.08 16.69 -11.74
C VAL A 451 13.31 15.36 -11.68
N ALA A 452 13.89 14.32 -11.10
CA ALA A 452 13.25 13.02 -10.94
C ALA A 452 11.95 13.10 -10.14
N THR A 453 11.94 13.85 -9.03
CA THR A 453 10.73 14.11 -8.24
C THR A 453 9.69 14.89 -9.04
N GLY A 454 10.10 15.96 -9.71
CA GLY A 454 9.19 16.79 -10.53
C GLY A 454 8.48 15.97 -11.60
N ILE A 455 9.22 15.13 -12.35
CA ILE A 455 8.64 14.24 -13.37
C ILE A 455 7.65 13.25 -12.74
N THR A 456 8.03 12.60 -11.64
CA THR A 456 7.19 11.61 -10.94
C THR A 456 5.88 12.24 -10.44
N VAL A 457 5.97 13.39 -9.80
CA VAL A 457 4.80 14.09 -9.24
C VAL A 457 3.88 14.60 -10.34
N VAL A 458 4.43 15.25 -11.38
CA VAL A 458 3.62 15.75 -12.50
C VAL A 458 2.85 14.62 -13.17
N LEU A 459 3.52 13.52 -13.53
CA LEU A 459 2.87 12.37 -14.15
C LEU A 459 1.80 11.75 -13.24
N GLY A 460 2.11 11.56 -11.96
CA GLY A 460 1.17 11.00 -10.99
C GLY A 460 -0.05 11.88 -10.77
N VAL A 461 0.14 13.19 -10.56
CA VAL A 461 -0.95 14.16 -10.35
C VAL A 461 -1.82 14.28 -11.61
N MET A 462 -1.22 14.41 -12.78
CA MET A 462 -1.97 14.47 -14.05
C MET A 462 -2.86 13.23 -14.25
N LEU A 463 -2.30 12.04 -14.01
CA LEU A 463 -3.08 10.81 -14.12
C LEU A 463 -4.16 10.72 -13.04
N GLY A 464 -3.86 11.15 -11.81
CA GLY A 464 -4.78 11.14 -10.67
C GLY A 464 -5.97 12.09 -10.80
N LEU A 465 -5.87 13.16 -11.60
CA LEU A 465 -7.00 14.04 -11.93
C LEU A 465 -8.17 13.32 -12.62
N ASN A 466 -7.95 12.11 -13.18
CA ASN A 466 -9.04 11.26 -13.66
C ASN A 466 -9.90 10.63 -12.55
N GLY A 467 -9.44 10.69 -11.29
CA GLY A 467 -10.06 10.07 -10.13
C GLY A 467 -9.64 8.61 -9.92
N TYR A 468 -9.47 8.24 -8.65
CA TYR A 468 -8.95 6.90 -8.29
C TYR A 468 -9.82 5.75 -8.79
N ALA A 469 -11.13 5.91 -8.82
CA ALA A 469 -12.05 4.85 -9.23
C ALA A 469 -11.82 4.39 -10.69
N LYS A 470 -11.43 5.32 -11.57
CA LYS A 470 -11.14 5.01 -12.97
C LYS A 470 -9.82 4.26 -13.14
N ILE A 471 -8.81 4.54 -12.32
CA ILE A 471 -7.46 3.96 -12.44
C ILE A 471 -7.25 2.75 -11.52
N TRP A 472 -8.17 2.48 -10.58
CA TRP A 472 -8.03 1.43 -9.57
C TRP A 472 -7.79 0.03 -10.14
N ALA A 473 -8.53 -0.36 -11.19
CA ALA A 473 -8.39 -1.67 -11.81
C ALA A 473 -7.00 -1.86 -12.46
N LEU A 474 -6.50 -0.83 -13.14
CA LEU A 474 -5.16 -0.84 -13.73
C LEU A 474 -4.08 -0.84 -12.63
N PHE A 475 -4.24 0.00 -11.61
CA PHE A 475 -3.36 0.04 -10.44
C PHE A 475 -3.30 -1.31 -9.73
N GLY A 476 -4.45 -1.92 -9.40
CA GLY A 476 -4.51 -3.22 -8.72
C GLY A 476 -3.80 -4.31 -9.49
N SER A 477 -4.04 -4.40 -10.81
CA SER A 477 -3.40 -5.40 -11.68
C SER A 477 -1.89 -5.18 -11.80
N ALA A 478 -1.44 -3.93 -11.99
CA ALA A 478 -0.03 -3.59 -12.08
C ALA A 478 0.71 -3.84 -10.75
N ASN A 479 0.10 -3.43 -9.63
CA ASN A 479 0.65 -3.64 -8.30
C ASN A 479 0.81 -5.13 -7.97
N GLN A 480 -0.17 -5.96 -8.28
CA GLN A 480 -0.06 -7.40 -8.05
C GLN A 480 0.86 -8.11 -9.02
N LEU A 481 1.00 -7.61 -10.25
CA LEU A 481 2.00 -8.12 -11.18
C LEU A 481 3.42 -7.82 -10.68
N LEU A 482 3.63 -6.65 -10.08
CA LEU A 482 4.88 -6.33 -9.38
C LEU A 482 5.18 -7.36 -8.28
N ALA A 483 4.16 -7.84 -7.55
CA ALA A 483 4.33 -8.92 -6.58
C ALA A 483 4.78 -10.23 -7.24
N GLY A 484 4.17 -10.61 -8.36
CA GLY A 484 4.58 -11.78 -9.14
C GLY A 484 6.05 -11.71 -9.58
N LEU A 485 6.50 -10.53 -10.01
CA LEU A 485 7.89 -10.28 -10.41
C LEU A 485 8.87 -10.28 -9.22
N ALA A 486 8.46 -9.76 -8.07
CA ALA A 486 9.26 -9.81 -6.85
C ALA A 486 9.39 -11.25 -6.33
N LEU A 487 8.30 -12.04 -6.34
CA LEU A 487 8.34 -13.47 -6.03
C LEU A 487 9.31 -14.21 -6.97
N LEU A 488 9.32 -13.87 -8.26
CA LEU A 488 10.24 -14.41 -9.25
C LEU A 488 11.70 -14.08 -8.91
N ALA A 489 11.98 -12.84 -8.53
CA ALA A 489 13.32 -12.40 -8.14
C ALA A 489 13.84 -13.16 -6.91
N VAL A 490 13.00 -13.30 -5.88
CA VAL A 490 13.35 -14.02 -4.64
C VAL A 490 13.51 -15.52 -4.90
N ALA A 491 12.63 -16.13 -5.71
CA ALA A 491 12.74 -17.53 -6.11
C ALA A 491 14.04 -17.81 -6.86
N THR A 492 14.44 -16.92 -7.77
CA THR A 492 15.69 -17.03 -8.55
C THR A 492 16.90 -16.91 -7.63
N TRP A 493 16.88 -15.92 -6.71
CA TRP A 493 17.95 -15.77 -5.74
C TRP A 493 18.13 -16.99 -4.82
N LEU A 494 17.07 -17.51 -4.22
CA LEU A 494 17.13 -18.70 -3.38
C LEU A 494 17.65 -19.92 -4.14
N GLY A 495 17.23 -20.08 -5.41
CA GLY A 495 17.75 -21.11 -6.29
C GLY A 495 19.26 -20.98 -6.53
N ASN A 496 19.78 -19.77 -6.74
CA ASN A 496 21.23 -19.51 -6.87
C ASN A 496 21.99 -19.78 -5.56
N ALA A 497 21.34 -19.51 -4.41
CA ALA A 497 21.90 -19.80 -3.09
C ALA A 497 21.79 -21.27 -2.67
N GLY A 498 21.29 -22.17 -3.55
CA GLY A 498 21.11 -23.60 -3.26
C GLY A 498 20.04 -23.90 -2.22
N LYS A 499 19.14 -22.93 -1.94
CA LYS A 499 18.04 -23.09 -0.96
C LYS A 499 16.73 -23.47 -1.64
N ASP A 500 15.83 -24.08 -0.87
CA ASP A 500 14.50 -24.48 -1.36
C ASP A 500 13.66 -23.24 -1.71
N ASN A 501 13.22 -23.14 -2.95
CA ASN A 501 12.42 -22.04 -3.48
C ASN A 501 11.00 -22.45 -3.90
N LYS A 502 10.57 -23.69 -3.60
CA LYS A 502 9.28 -24.24 -4.06
C LYS A 502 8.08 -23.44 -3.58
N MET A 503 8.15 -22.86 -2.37
CA MET A 503 7.09 -22.06 -1.78
C MET A 503 6.78 -20.77 -2.58
N PHE A 504 7.68 -20.34 -3.44
CA PHE A 504 7.47 -19.17 -4.32
C PHE A 504 6.84 -19.53 -5.66
N LEU A 505 7.01 -20.79 -6.14
CA LEU A 505 6.66 -21.16 -7.52
C LEU A 505 5.15 -21.10 -7.79
N ILE A 506 4.33 -21.59 -6.84
CA ILE A 506 2.86 -21.56 -6.99
C ILE A 506 2.33 -20.13 -6.88
N PRO A 507 2.65 -19.33 -5.83
CA PRO A 507 2.24 -17.93 -5.76
C PRO A 507 2.69 -17.12 -6.97
N MET A 508 3.94 -17.26 -7.38
CA MET A 508 4.50 -16.57 -8.55
C MET A 508 3.73 -16.89 -9.84
N GLY A 509 3.55 -18.19 -10.13
CA GLY A 509 2.86 -18.63 -11.34
C GLY A 509 1.41 -18.16 -11.37
N PHE A 510 0.70 -18.31 -10.26
CA PHE A 510 -0.67 -17.83 -10.12
C PHE A 510 -0.76 -16.31 -10.31
N MET A 511 0.08 -15.53 -9.63
CA MET A 511 0.06 -14.07 -9.73
C MET A 511 0.39 -13.58 -11.14
N LEU A 512 1.37 -14.18 -11.82
CA LEU A 512 1.69 -13.81 -13.19
C LEU A 512 0.50 -14.05 -14.14
N VAL A 513 -0.15 -15.22 -14.05
CA VAL A 513 -1.30 -15.55 -14.91
C VAL A 513 -2.50 -14.64 -14.63
N VAL A 514 -2.90 -14.50 -13.36
CA VAL A 514 -4.04 -13.67 -12.94
C VAL A 514 -3.86 -12.22 -13.35
N THR A 515 -2.67 -11.67 -13.11
CA THR A 515 -2.44 -10.23 -13.30
C THR A 515 -2.24 -9.86 -14.75
N ILE A 516 -1.57 -10.71 -15.55
CA ILE A 516 -1.48 -10.50 -17.01
C ILE A 516 -2.88 -10.59 -17.63
N ALA A 517 -3.68 -11.60 -17.24
CA ALA A 517 -5.06 -11.71 -17.74
C ALA A 517 -5.89 -10.47 -17.37
N SER A 518 -5.78 -9.98 -16.13
CA SER A 518 -6.49 -8.76 -15.69
C SER A 518 -6.03 -7.51 -16.43
N LEU A 519 -4.73 -7.34 -16.66
CA LEU A 519 -4.20 -6.22 -17.45
C LEU A 519 -4.70 -6.23 -18.90
N ILE A 520 -4.78 -7.41 -19.53
CA ILE A 520 -5.31 -7.55 -20.88
C ILE A 520 -6.79 -7.15 -20.92
N ILE A 521 -7.61 -7.62 -19.96
CA ILE A 521 -9.03 -7.26 -19.85
C ILE A 521 -9.17 -5.75 -19.65
N ASN A 522 -8.47 -5.18 -18.67
CA ASN A 522 -8.52 -3.74 -18.38
C ASN A 522 -8.11 -2.90 -19.60
N THR A 523 -7.08 -3.31 -20.31
CA THR A 523 -6.62 -2.62 -21.54
C THR A 523 -7.67 -2.69 -22.64
N LYS A 524 -8.27 -3.87 -22.85
CA LYS A 524 -9.39 -4.06 -23.80
C LYS A 524 -10.55 -3.13 -23.46
N ASP A 525 -10.93 -3.04 -22.18
CA ASP A 525 -12.03 -2.19 -21.73
C ASP A 525 -11.77 -0.70 -22.02
N GLN A 526 -10.51 -0.24 -21.93
CA GLN A 526 -10.17 1.13 -22.33
C GLN A 526 -10.34 1.33 -23.85
N PHE A 527 -9.94 0.38 -24.67
CA PHE A 527 -10.17 0.46 -26.12
C PHE A 527 -11.65 0.45 -26.47
N VAL A 528 -12.47 -0.31 -25.78
CA VAL A 528 -13.94 -0.27 -25.96
C VAL A 528 -14.48 1.13 -25.66
N LYS A 529 -14.04 1.76 -24.57
CA LYS A 529 -14.42 3.14 -24.23
C LYS A 529 -13.97 4.15 -25.29
N ILE A 530 -12.76 4.01 -25.81
CA ILE A 530 -12.22 4.86 -26.86
C ILE A 530 -13.04 4.70 -28.15
N ALA A 531 -13.37 3.47 -28.54
CA ALA A 531 -14.14 3.16 -29.72
C ALA A 531 -15.61 3.64 -29.65
N ALA A 532 -16.17 3.73 -28.44
CA ALA A 532 -17.51 4.28 -28.22
C ALA A 532 -17.60 5.79 -28.47
N GLY A 533 -16.48 6.50 -28.65
CA GLY A 533 -16.39 7.92 -28.94
C GLY A 533 -16.46 8.82 -27.70
N GLY A 534 -15.95 10.06 -27.81
CA GLY A 534 -15.97 11.04 -26.73
C GLY A 534 -15.01 10.78 -25.58
N ALA A 535 -14.10 9.82 -25.72
CA ALA A 535 -13.10 9.54 -24.70
C ALA A 535 -12.11 10.71 -24.57
N ASP A 536 -11.96 11.20 -23.33
CA ASP A 536 -10.91 12.13 -22.96
C ASP A 536 -9.52 11.45 -23.05
N TRP A 537 -8.46 12.14 -22.64
CA TRP A 537 -7.09 11.59 -22.65
C TRP A 537 -6.89 10.41 -21.68
N GLY A 538 -7.74 10.27 -20.64
CA GLY A 538 -7.59 9.28 -19.57
C GLY A 538 -7.60 7.82 -20.07
N PRO A 539 -8.63 7.36 -20.81
CA PRO A 539 -8.66 6.02 -21.40
C PRO A 539 -7.46 5.74 -22.31
N TRP A 540 -7.01 6.72 -23.10
CA TRP A 540 -5.81 6.58 -23.93
C TRP A 540 -4.55 6.34 -23.12
N ALA A 541 -4.33 7.15 -22.07
CA ALA A 541 -3.18 6.97 -21.18
C ALA A 541 -3.21 5.60 -20.50
N GLN A 542 -4.36 5.16 -20.00
CA GLN A 542 -4.52 3.85 -19.36
C GLN A 542 -4.31 2.69 -20.34
N ALA A 543 -4.78 2.80 -21.57
CA ALA A 543 -4.54 1.78 -22.60
C ALA A 543 -3.05 1.66 -22.94
N ILE A 544 -2.35 2.78 -23.13
CA ILE A 544 -0.91 2.80 -23.42
C ILE A 544 -0.12 2.20 -22.26
N ILE A 545 -0.39 2.64 -21.02
CA ILE A 545 0.27 2.09 -19.83
C ILE A 545 -0.01 0.60 -19.69
N GLY A 546 -1.26 0.16 -19.91
CA GLY A 546 -1.66 -1.24 -19.85
C GLY A 546 -0.89 -2.12 -20.84
N ILE A 547 -0.76 -1.70 -22.10
CA ILE A 547 0.04 -2.40 -23.12
C ILE A 547 1.50 -2.50 -22.69
N LEU A 548 2.10 -1.39 -22.26
CA LEU A 548 3.50 -1.37 -21.83
C LEU A 548 3.74 -2.34 -20.66
N LEU A 549 2.84 -2.33 -19.66
CA LEU A 549 2.93 -3.23 -18.51
C LEU A 549 2.80 -4.70 -18.92
N VAL A 550 1.88 -5.06 -19.81
CA VAL A 550 1.71 -6.44 -20.33
C VAL A 550 2.98 -6.90 -21.05
N VAL A 551 3.51 -6.09 -21.97
CA VAL A 551 4.73 -6.44 -22.74
C VAL A 551 5.93 -6.63 -21.80
N LEU A 552 6.15 -5.67 -20.88
CA LEU A 552 7.23 -5.75 -19.91
C LEU A 552 7.11 -6.99 -19.01
N ALA A 553 5.90 -7.29 -18.54
CA ALA A 553 5.63 -8.43 -17.69
C ALA A 553 5.89 -9.77 -18.37
N VAL A 554 5.42 -9.93 -19.61
CA VAL A 554 5.63 -11.16 -20.39
C VAL A 554 7.12 -11.39 -20.63
N VAL A 555 7.87 -10.36 -21.02
CA VAL A 555 9.32 -10.47 -21.26
C VAL A 555 10.05 -10.84 -19.97
N LEU A 556 9.73 -10.18 -18.84
CA LEU A 556 10.35 -10.46 -17.54
C LEU A 556 9.98 -11.86 -17.02
N ALA A 557 8.74 -12.30 -17.20
CA ALA A 557 8.29 -13.63 -16.81
C ALA A 557 9.04 -14.72 -17.60
N ILE A 558 9.18 -14.56 -18.91
CA ILE A 558 9.92 -15.51 -19.76
C ILE A 558 11.39 -15.57 -19.33
N GLU A 559 12.06 -14.43 -19.13
CA GLU A 559 13.47 -14.37 -18.72
C GLU A 559 13.68 -15.01 -17.35
N GLY A 560 12.80 -14.73 -16.39
CA GLY A 560 12.90 -15.29 -15.03
C GLY A 560 12.60 -16.78 -14.98
N VAL A 561 11.54 -17.25 -15.66
CA VAL A 561 11.22 -18.69 -15.73
C VAL A 561 12.36 -19.46 -16.41
N THR A 562 12.92 -18.92 -17.50
CA THR A 562 14.09 -19.52 -18.18
C THR A 562 15.28 -19.64 -17.21
N THR A 563 15.52 -18.60 -16.39
CA THR A 563 16.58 -18.63 -15.39
C THR A 563 16.36 -19.74 -14.35
N ILE A 564 15.15 -19.88 -13.81
CA ILE A 564 14.81 -20.94 -12.84
C ILE A 564 14.97 -22.34 -13.46
N VAL A 565 14.52 -22.53 -14.71
CA VAL A 565 14.66 -23.83 -15.42
C VAL A 565 16.14 -24.17 -15.61
N ASN A 566 16.95 -23.21 -16.02
CA ASN A 566 18.40 -23.41 -16.21
C ASN A 566 19.11 -23.75 -14.89
N GLN A 567 18.71 -23.13 -13.76
CA GLN A 567 19.22 -23.47 -12.43
C GLN A 567 18.92 -24.93 -12.07
N LYS A 568 17.67 -25.39 -12.29
CA LYS A 568 17.28 -26.78 -12.02
C LYS A 568 18.04 -27.80 -12.88
N ASN A 569 18.33 -27.44 -14.12
CA ASN A 569 19.11 -28.30 -15.01
C ASN A 569 20.58 -28.40 -14.58
N LYS A 570 21.19 -27.27 -14.15
CA LYS A 570 22.55 -27.27 -13.59
C LYS A 570 22.66 -28.05 -12.27
N ALA A 571 21.63 -28.04 -11.44
CA ALA A 571 21.61 -28.80 -10.18
C ALA A 571 21.38 -30.32 -10.37
N LYS A 572 20.96 -30.76 -11.58
CA LYS A 572 20.80 -32.16 -11.96
C LYS A 572 21.99 -32.74 -12.71
N ALA A 573 22.80 -31.87 -13.35
CA ALA A 573 24.05 -32.25 -14.00
C ALA A 573 25.22 -32.21 -13.01
#